data_1a0f8dc1aa9d2197d47f1b095303e075
#
_entry.id   1a0f8dc1aa9d2197d47f1b095303e075
#
_cell.length_a   1.000
_cell.length_b   1.000
_cell.length_c   1.000
_cell.angle_alpha   90.00
_cell.angle_beta   90.00
_cell.angle_gamma   90.00
#
_symmetry.space_group_name_H-M   'P 1'
#
loop_
_entity.id
_entity.type
_entity.pdbx_description
1 polymer ?
#
loop_
_entity_poly.entity_id
_entity_poly.type
_entity_poly.pdbx_seq_one_letter_code
_entity_poly.pdbx_strand_id
1 'polypeptide(L)'
;VITACALMYFFISRSAVTGLEGISDYVVLVTPDNSNPISINVDPKILIPDLENQIQNTKNNFLFQSMIATGIIILLSSICTWFVTRRALAPLRRFSDRISQVQAQNLSEPLEVPLSEDEISRLTRSFNDMLARLDNAFSAQKQFVASAAHELRTPLAVMQTNLEVFYKKPEHAPQEYDRLFTMLQEQTGRLSHLAEILLDMTGLQTVERSDTISLAALTEEVFCDLDPVAEKHQVRLIQTDGDCTVTGSYILLYRAVYNLVENAIKYNRPSGSVTVSIHSAESTVLEVTDTGIGISPENQEKIFDPFYRVDKSRSRAMGGAGLGLALVSEIARQHNGQVKVTQSSEKGSTIALILPESTDY
;
A
#
# COMPACT_ATOMS: atom_id res chain seq x y z
N VAL A 1 30.64 22.94 18.25
CA VAL A 1 31.89 23.55 17.77
C VAL A 1 32.16 24.85 18.52
N ILE A 2 31.29 25.86 18.43
CA ILE A 2 31.48 27.19 19.06
C ILE A 2 31.73 27.05 20.56
N THR A 3 30.95 26.27 21.29
CA THR A 3 31.12 26.02 22.72
C THR A 3 32.44 25.32 23.04
N ALA A 4 32.86 24.34 22.23
CA ALA A 4 34.13 23.65 22.40
C ALA A 4 35.35 24.59 22.16
N CYS A 5 35.29 25.43 21.12
CA CYS A 5 36.31 26.44 20.83
C CYS A 5 36.38 27.49 21.93
N ALA A 6 35.26 27.94 22.47
CA ALA A 6 35.19 28.90 23.57
C ALA A 6 35.81 28.31 24.89
N LEU A 7 35.51 27.04 25.21
CA LEU A 7 36.09 26.34 26.35
C LEU A 7 37.60 26.13 26.16
N MET A 8 38.03 25.75 24.97
CA MET A 8 39.44 25.59 24.66
C MET A 8 40.21 26.91 24.77
N TYR A 9 39.65 28.01 24.22
CA TYR A 9 40.18 29.37 24.39
C TYR A 9 40.33 29.74 25.89
N PHE A 10 39.26 29.52 26.66
CA PHE A 10 39.28 29.82 28.10
C PHE A 10 40.34 29.03 28.85
N PHE A 11 40.50 27.72 28.56
CA PHE A 11 41.49 26.88 29.19
C PHE A 11 42.93 27.26 28.82
N ILE A 12 43.21 27.50 27.54
CA ILE A 12 44.53 27.91 27.05
C ILE A 12 44.92 29.28 27.60
N SER A 13 43.98 30.23 27.54
CA SER A 13 44.18 31.58 28.07
C SER A 13 44.46 31.57 29.57
N ARG A 14 43.67 30.79 30.34
CA ARG A 14 43.87 30.68 31.79
C ARG A 14 45.22 29.99 32.15
N SER A 15 45.57 28.90 31.47
CA SER A 15 46.82 28.17 31.68
C SER A 15 48.04 29.03 31.38
N ALA A 16 48.02 29.77 30.27
CA ALA A 16 49.11 30.66 29.90
C ALA A 16 49.28 31.84 30.87
N VAL A 17 48.17 32.41 31.34
CA VAL A 17 48.20 33.51 32.33
C VAL A 17 48.76 33.03 33.68
N THR A 18 48.30 31.84 34.15
CA THR A 18 48.78 31.25 35.40
C THR A 18 50.30 30.88 35.33
N GLY A 19 50.72 30.39 34.13
CA GLY A 19 52.15 30.12 33.90
C GLY A 19 53.05 31.38 33.94
N LEU A 20 52.54 32.52 33.44
CA LEU A 20 53.23 33.80 33.47
C LEU A 20 53.25 34.44 34.88
N GLU A 21 52.21 34.23 35.68
CA GLU A 21 52.16 34.70 37.09
C GLU A 21 53.08 33.89 37.97
N GLY A 22 53.39 32.62 37.69
CA GLY A 22 54.36 31.78 38.42
C GLY A 22 55.83 32.20 38.26
N ILE A 23 56.16 33.12 37.34
CA ILE A 23 57.47 33.64 37.07
C ILE A 23 57.85 34.76 38.12
N SER A 24 56.89 35.23 38.92
CA SER A 24 57.05 36.29 39.84
C SER A 24 57.84 35.92 41.13
N ASP A 25 58.00 34.63 41.38
CA ASP A 25 58.69 34.16 42.60
C ASP A 25 60.09 33.52 42.26
N TYR A 26 61.11 34.33 42.30
CA TYR A 26 62.51 33.83 42.18
C TYR A 26 63.17 33.72 43.52
N VAL A 27 63.69 32.53 43.81
CA VAL A 27 64.56 32.28 44.97
C VAL A 27 65.98 32.26 44.47
N VAL A 28 66.76 33.23 44.87
CA VAL A 28 68.24 33.27 44.60
C VAL A 28 68.98 32.60 45.75
N LEU A 29 69.69 31.51 45.43
CA LEU A 29 70.57 30.86 46.37
C LEU A 29 71.90 31.58 46.31
N VAL A 30 72.24 32.29 47.42
CA VAL A 30 73.56 32.92 47.59
C VAL A 30 74.40 32.03 48.50
N THR A 31 75.53 31.54 47.99
CA THR A 31 76.54 30.79 48.76
C THR A 31 77.65 31.74 49.11
N PRO A 32 77.69 32.27 50.33
CA PRO A 32 78.87 32.97 50.79
C PRO A 32 80.06 31.99 50.99
N ASP A 33 81.29 32.45 50.74
CA ASP A 33 82.51 31.64 50.89
C ASP A 33 82.49 30.94 52.25
N ASN A 34 82.53 29.59 52.25
CA ASN A 34 82.56 28.71 53.43
C ASN A 34 81.30 28.68 54.35
N SER A 35 80.13 28.98 53.94
CA SER A 35 78.89 28.85 54.73
C SER A 35 77.76 28.19 53.97
N ASN A 36 76.78 27.65 54.72
CA ASN A 36 75.61 27.01 54.13
C ASN A 36 74.81 27.98 53.17
N PRO A 37 74.24 27.49 52.05
CA PRO A 37 73.50 28.33 51.12
C PRO A 37 72.34 28.96 51.88
N ILE A 38 72.22 30.28 51.77
CA ILE A 38 71.12 31.06 52.32
C ILE A 38 70.17 31.35 51.16
N SER A 39 68.90 30.96 51.24
CA SER A 39 67.88 31.32 50.29
C SER A 39 67.39 32.75 50.61
N ILE A 40 67.63 33.65 49.69
CA ILE A 40 67.07 35.01 49.77
C ILE A 40 65.96 35.12 48.75
N ASN A 41 64.76 35.43 49.24
CA ASN A 41 63.64 35.74 48.33
C ASN A 41 63.85 37.19 47.85
N VAL A 42 64.32 37.34 46.64
CA VAL A 42 64.57 38.68 46.03
C VAL A 42 63.41 39.02 45.16
N ASP A 43 62.73 40.15 45.41
CA ASP A 43 61.67 40.63 44.53
C ASP A 43 62.32 40.86 43.16
N PRO A 44 61.80 40.15 42.08
CA PRO A 44 62.36 40.27 40.73
C PRO A 44 62.26 41.71 40.17
N LYS A 45 61.38 42.53 40.72
CA LYS A 45 61.22 43.96 40.36
C LYS A 45 62.45 44.81 40.65
N ILE A 46 63.29 44.40 41.64
CA ILE A 46 64.54 45.11 42.01
C ILE A 46 65.64 44.81 41.00
N LEU A 47 65.63 43.60 40.40
CA LEU A 47 66.63 43.14 39.44
C LEU A 47 66.34 43.55 37.99
N ILE A 48 65.05 43.64 37.64
CA ILE A 48 64.61 44.02 36.30
C ILE A 48 63.49 45.04 36.43
N PRO A 49 63.83 46.38 36.45
CA PRO A 49 62.80 47.43 36.68
C PRO A 49 61.63 47.45 35.73
N ASP A 50 61.80 46.87 34.53
CA ASP A 50 60.70 46.82 33.50
C ASP A 50 59.98 45.44 33.38
N LEU A 51 60.27 44.50 34.31
CA LEU A 51 59.75 43.12 34.22
C LEU A 51 58.21 43.09 34.24
N GLU A 52 57.59 43.92 35.09
CA GLU A 52 56.13 43.98 35.22
C GLU A 52 55.47 44.48 33.94
N ASN A 53 56.05 45.50 33.31
CA ASN A 53 55.56 46.01 32.02
C ASN A 53 55.72 44.97 30.87
N GLN A 54 56.87 44.25 30.89
CA GLN A 54 57.08 43.19 29.87
C GLN A 54 56.17 42.01 30.08
N ILE A 55 55.87 41.54 31.27
CA ILE A 55 54.92 40.49 31.58
C ILE A 55 53.53 40.92 31.15
N GLN A 56 53.10 42.14 31.49
CA GLN A 56 51.80 42.68 31.15
C GLN A 56 51.61 42.84 29.62
N ASN A 57 52.63 43.32 28.92
CA ASN A 57 52.61 43.42 27.46
C ASN A 57 52.59 42.05 26.79
N THR A 58 53.33 41.08 27.29
CA THR A 58 53.35 39.69 26.79
C THR A 58 51.99 39.02 27.01
N LYS A 59 51.41 39.22 28.20
CA LYS A 59 50.05 38.71 28.52
C LYS A 59 48.98 39.32 27.57
N ASN A 60 49.00 40.62 27.38
CA ASN A 60 48.06 41.28 26.47
C ASN A 60 48.21 40.85 25.02
N ASN A 61 49.45 40.72 24.52
CA ASN A 61 49.72 40.25 23.17
C ASN A 61 49.27 38.80 22.99
N PHE A 62 49.52 37.94 23.98
CA PHE A 62 49.09 36.54 23.95
C PHE A 62 47.55 36.44 23.91
N LEU A 63 46.87 37.19 24.80
CA LEU A 63 45.40 37.24 24.82
C LEU A 63 44.83 37.72 23.49
N PHE A 64 45.40 38.77 22.91
CA PHE A 64 44.98 39.30 21.62
C PHE A 64 45.21 38.33 20.47
N GLN A 65 46.39 37.69 20.40
CA GLN A 65 46.69 36.68 19.37
C GLN A 65 45.81 35.45 19.53
N SER A 66 45.57 34.95 20.75
CA SER A 66 44.70 33.81 20.99
C SER A 66 43.24 34.09 20.67
N MET A 67 42.77 35.32 20.91
CA MET A 67 41.42 35.75 20.53
C MET A 67 41.24 35.79 19.00
N ILE A 68 42.21 36.31 18.25
CA ILE A 68 42.21 36.30 16.79
C ILE A 68 42.25 34.87 16.25
N ALA A 69 43.14 34.03 16.75
CA ALA A 69 43.24 32.63 16.33
C ALA A 69 41.93 31.87 16.54
N THR A 70 41.30 32.06 17.71
CA THR A 70 40.01 31.45 18.03
C THR A 70 38.92 31.95 17.11
N GLY A 71 38.88 33.24 16.80
CA GLY A 71 37.93 33.84 15.84
C GLY A 71 38.06 33.22 14.44
N ILE A 72 39.28 33.04 13.95
CA ILE A 72 39.56 32.40 12.65
C ILE A 72 39.11 30.94 12.66
N ILE A 73 39.38 30.17 13.71
CA ILE A 73 38.95 28.75 13.84
C ILE A 73 37.43 28.64 13.84
N ILE A 74 36.72 29.50 14.57
CA ILE A 74 35.25 29.52 14.60
C ILE A 74 34.70 29.82 13.21
N LEU A 75 35.27 30.78 12.52
CA LEU A 75 34.83 31.19 11.17
C LEU A 75 35.05 30.05 10.16
N LEU A 76 36.25 29.44 10.16
CA LEU A 76 36.56 28.32 9.26
C LEU A 76 35.67 27.12 9.54
N SER A 77 35.50 26.74 10.83
CA SER A 77 34.65 25.62 11.20
C SER A 77 33.18 25.87 10.86
N SER A 78 32.70 27.08 10.99
CA SER A 78 31.31 27.45 10.59
C SER A 78 31.10 27.33 9.08
N ILE A 79 32.05 27.81 8.28
CA ILE A 79 32.03 27.68 6.82
C ILE A 79 32.06 26.19 6.40
N CYS A 80 32.95 25.42 7.00
CA CYS A 80 33.07 23.99 6.74
C CYS A 80 31.77 23.24 7.09
N THR A 81 31.22 23.50 8.27
CA THR A 81 29.95 22.89 8.71
C THR A 81 28.80 23.26 7.78
N TRP A 82 28.70 24.54 7.39
CA TRP A 82 27.67 24.98 6.43
C TRP A 82 27.78 24.27 5.08
N PHE A 83 29.02 24.16 4.55
CA PHE A 83 29.25 23.49 3.27
C PHE A 83 28.92 21.98 3.32
N VAL A 84 29.38 21.28 4.37
CA VAL A 84 29.12 19.84 4.55
C VAL A 84 27.62 19.60 4.72
N THR A 85 26.95 20.37 5.58
CA THR A 85 25.51 20.23 5.81
C THR A 85 24.70 20.49 4.54
N ARG A 86 25.04 21.54 3.80
CA ARG A 86 24.36 21.85 2.51
C ARG A 86 24.53 20.74 1.50
N ARG A 87 25.75 20.15 1.40
CA ARG A 87 26.03 19.05 0.49
C ARG A 87 25.35 17.74 0.91
N ALA A 88 25.35 17.43 2.20
CA ALA A 88 24.73 16.23 2.76
C ALA A 88 23.19 16.25 2.64
N LEU A 89 22.57 17.43 2.75
CA LEU A 89 21.11 17.58 2.64
C LEU A 89 20.61 17.81 1.19
N ALA A 90 21.51 18.05 0.23
CA ALA A 90 21.10 18.30 -1.16
C ALA A 90 20.31 17.13 -1.79
N PRO A 91 20.68 15.85 -1.59
CA PRO A 91 19.90 14.72 -2.11
C PRO A 91 18.48 14.66 -1.55
N LEU A 92 18.33 14.91 -0.25
CA LEU A 92 17.02 14.92 0.42
C LEU A 92 16.11 16.02 -0.13
N ARG A 93 16.65 17.21 -0.37
CA ARG A 93 15.88 18.31 -0.99
C ARG A 93 15.42 17.93 -2.39
N ARG A 94 16.31 17.38 -3.23
CA ARG A 94 15.94 16.92 -4.58
C ARG A 94 14.87 15.85 -4.56
N PHE A 95 14.95 14.91 -3.61
CA PHE A 95 13.94 13.88 -3.40
C PHE A 95 12.59 14.51 -3.02
N SER A 96 12.56 15.44 -2.06
CA SER A 96 11.36 16.16 -1.66
C SER A 96 10.73 16.95 -2.82
N ASP A 97 11.56 17.66 -3.60
CA ASP A 97 11.09 18.44 -4.76
C ASP A 97 10.46 17.53 -5.83
N ARG A 98 11.06 16.36 -6.08
CA ARG A 98 10.52 15.37 -7.03
C ARG A 98 9.23 14.74 -6.56
N ILE A 99 9.12 14.40 -5.27
CA ILE A 99 7.86 13.90 -4.67
C ILE A 99 6.73 14.92 -4.85
N SER A 100 6.99 16.20 -4.64
CA SER A 100 5.97 17.24 -4.78
C SER A 100 5.44 17.41 -6.20
N GLN A 101 6.15 16.90 -7.21
CA GLN A 101 5.76 16.92 -8.62
C GLN A 101 5.00 15.67 -9.05
N VAL A 102 4.92 14.63 -8.19
CA VAL A 102 4.16 13.42 -8.48
C VAL A 102 2.67 13.74 -8.47
N GLN A 103 2.00 13.44 -9.59
CA GLN A 103 0.57 13.61 -9.79
C GLN A 103 -0.03 12.29 -10.31
N ALA A 104 -1.34 12.15 -10.23
CA ALA A 104 -2.05 10.97 -10.72
C ALA A 104 -1.80 10.66 -12.21
N GLN A 105 -1.32 11.64 -12.99
CA GLN A 105 -1.04 11.51 -14.42
C GLN A 105 0.38 10.99 -14.73
N ASN A 106 1.31 11.05 -13.77
CA ASN A 106 2.73 10.64 -13.95
C ASN A 106 3.21 9.63 -12.91
N LEU A 107 2.30 8.84 -12.33
CA LEU A 107 2.62 7.80 -11.34
C LEU A 107 3.52 6.70 -11.92
N SER A 108 3.43 6.44 -13.22
CA SER A 108 4.23 5.43 -13.93
C SER A 108 5.70 5.81 -14.15
N GLU A 109 6.10 7.07 -13.85
CA GLU A 109 7.48 7.51 -13.98
C GLU A 109 8.23 7.32 -12.65
N PRO A 110 9.09 6.28 -12.52
CA PRO A 110 9.84 6.06 -11.29
C PRO A 110 10.88 7.17 -11.07
N LEU A 111 11.11 7.51 -9.82
CA LEU A 111 12.20 8.40 -9.46
C LEU A 111 13.54 7.71 -9.70
N GLU A 112 14.52 8.44 -10.24
CA GLU A 112 15.88 7.95 -10.41
C GLU A 112 16.51 7.59 -9.06
N VAL A 113 16.93 6.33 -8.91
CA VAL A 113 17.61 5.85 -7.72
C VAL A 113 19.07 6.31 -7.78
N PRO A 114 19.59 7.02 -6.76
CA PRO A 114 20.99 7.37 -6.69
C PRO A 114 21.88 6.13 -6.75
N LEU A 115 23.06 6.24 -7.36
CA LEU A 115 24.03 5.14 -7.44
C LEU A 115 24.70 4.79 -6.10
N SER A 116 24.56 5.65 -5.09
CA SER A 116 25.01 5.40 -3.72
C SER A 116 24.08 4.40 -3.03
N GLU A 117 24.64 3.41 -2.35
CA GLU A 117 23.87 2.48 -1.51
C GLU A 117 23.64 3.07 -0.10
N ASP A 118 23.03 4.25 -0.04
CA ASP A 118 22.72 4.96 1.19
C ASP A 118 21.21 4.90 1.54
N GLU A 119 20.85 5.53 2.66
CA GLU A 119 19.46 5.60 3.15
C GLU A 119 18.53 6.25 2.12
N ILE A 120 19.03 7.20 1.34
CA ILE A 120 18.25 7.89 0.30
C ILE A 120 17.91 6.95 -0.85
N SER A 121 18.84 6.09 -1.27
CA SER A 121 18.60 5.09 -2.31
C SER A 121 17.56 4.05 -1.86
N ARG A 122 17.62 3.60 -0.60
CA ARG A 122 16.62 2.69 -0.02
C ARG A 122 15.25 3.36 0.04
N LEU A 123 15.18 4.61 0.50
CA LEU A 123 13.94 5.39 0.54
C LEU A 123 13.35 5.58 -0.87
N THR A 124 14.20 5.90 -1.86
CA THR A 124 13.76 6.06 -3.26
C THR A 124 13.19 4.77 -3.83
N ARG A 125 13.80 3.60 -3.57
CA ARG A 125 13.27 2.29 -3.99
C ARG A 125 11.91 2.01 -3.36
N SER A 126 11.80 2.16 -2.02
CA SER A 126 10.51 1.96 -1.32
C SER A 126 9.42 2.90 -1.82
N PHE A 127 9.77 4.13 -2.16
CA PHE A 127 8.83 5.09 -2.73
C PHE A 127 8.41 4.68 -4.15
N ASN A 128 9.34 4.22 -4.99
CA ASN A 128 9.03 3.70 -6.33
C ASN A 128 8.12 2.47 -6.28
N ASP A 129 8.34 1.56 -5.32
CA ASP A 129 7.45 0.41 -5.10
C ASP A 129 6.04 0.86 -4.70
N MET A 130 5.93 1.89 -3.88
CA MET A 130 4.64 2.49 -3.52
C MET A 130 3.98 3.15 -4.74
N LEU A 131 4.73 3.90 -5.56
CA LEU A 131 4.23 4.51 -6.80
C LEU A 131 3.72 3.45 -7.77
N ALA A 132 4.46 2.35 -7.96
CA ALA A 132 4.04 1.26 -8.83
C ALA A 132 2.74 0.60 -8.36
N ARG A 133 2.58 0.38 -7.05
CA ARG A 133 1.32 -0.12 -6.48
C ARG A 133 0.16 0.85 -6.69
N LEU A 134 0.41 2.15 -6.54
CA LEU A 134 -0.59 3.19 -6.72
C LEU A 134 -1.00 3.31 -8.20
N ASP A 135 -0.03 3.29 -9.14
CA ASP A 135 -0.27 3.31 -10.59
C ASP A 135 -1.11 2.10 -11.04
N ASN A 136 -0.77 0.90 -10.55
CA ASN A 136 -1.55 -0.30 -10.81
C ASN A 136 -2.99 -0.17 -10.27
N ALA A 137 -3.18 0.37 -9.08
CA ALA A 137 -4.51 0.57 -8.50
C ALA A 137 -5.34 1.60 -9.30
N PHE A 138 -4.75 2.73 -9.70
CA PHE A 138 -5.41 3.73 -10.53
C PHE A 138 -5.73 3.20 -11.93
N SER A 139 -4.82 2.45 -12.53
CA SER A 139 -5.03 1.83 -13.85
C SER A 139 -6.17 0.81 -13.81
N ALA A 140 -6.19 -0.04 -12.78
CA ALA A 140 -7.30 -0.99 -12.55
C ALA A 140 -8.62 -0.25 -12.33
N GLN A 141 -8.64 0.82 -11.53
CA GLN A 141 -9.84 1.63 -11.30
C GLN A 141 -10.35 2.30 -12.59
N LYS A 142 -9.43 2.87 -13.39
CA LYS A 142 -9.77 3.50 -14.66
C LYS A 142 -10.37 2.48 -15.65
N GLN A 143 -9.76 1.29 -15.74
CA GLN A 143 -10.26 0.21 -16.56
C GLN A 143 -11.63 -0.29 -16.08
N PHE A 144 -11.81 -0.42 -14.76
CA PHE A 144 -13.11 -0.78 -14.16
C PHE A 144 -14.21 0.21 -14.56
N VAL A 145 -13.99 1.52 -14.38
CA VAL A 145 -14.96 2.55 -14.74
C VAL A 145 -15.26 2.55 -16.25
N ALA A 146 -14.24 2.42 -17.10
CA ALA A 146 -14.42 2.35 -18.55
C ALA A 146 -15.24 1.13 -18.97
N SER A 147 -14.96 -0.03 -18.37
CA SER A 147 -15.68 -1.28 -18.65
C SER A 147 -17.13 -1.21 -18.14
N ALA A 148 -17.37 -0.67 -16.94
CA ALA A 148 -18.71 -0.46 -16.40
C ALA A 148 -19.55 0.44 -17.32
N ALA A 149 -18.98 1.56 -17.78
CA ALA A 149 -19.65 2.47 -18.71
C ALA A 149 -19.98 1.78 -20.05
N HIS A 150 -19.09 0.90 -20.54
CA HIS A 150 -19.34 0.14 -21.77
C HIS A 150 -20.47 -0.90 -21.60
N GLU A 151 -20.45 -1.65 -20.48
CA GLU A 151 -21.46 -2.68 -20.18
C GLU A 151 -22.85 -2.05 -19.88
N LEU A 152 -22.90 -0.82 -19.36
CA LEU A 152 -24.16 -0.06 -19.20
C LEU A 152 -24.68 0.49 -20.55
N ARG A 153 -23.78 0.97 -21.41
CA ARG A 153 -24.17 1.56 -22.72
C ARG A 153 -24.79 0.56 -23.64
N THR A 154 -24.32 -0.68 -23.67
CA THR A 154 -24.79 -1.72 -24.60
C THR A 154 -26.26 -2.02 -24.44
N PRO A 155 -26.85 -2.38 -23.28
CA PRO A 155 -28.28 -2.63 -23.13
C PRO A 155 -29.12 -1.38 -23.39
N LEU A 156 -28.65 -0.19 -23.03
CA LEU A 156 -29.29 1.08 -23.30
C LEU A 156 -29.42 1.30 -24.82
N ALA A 157 -28.34 1.08 -25.57
CA ALA A 157 -28.38 1.20 -27.05
C ALA A 157 -29.32 0.19 -27.69
N VAL A 158 -29.38 -1.05 -27.18
CA VAL A 158 -30.29 -2.08 -27.64
C VAL A 158 -31.75 -1.65 -27.42
N MET A 159 -32.07 -1.16 -26.21
CA MET A 159 -33.41 -0.66 -25.91
C MET A 159 -33.80 0.51 -26.82
N GLN A 160 -32.89 1.51 -26.94
CA GLN A 160 -33.14 2.69 -27.79
C GLN A 160 -33.35 2.31 -29.26
N THR A 161 -32.48 1.47 -29.82
CA THR A 161 -32.62 1.05 -31.24
C THR A 161 -33.91 0.30 -31.48
N ASN A 162 -34.32 -0.61 -30.60
CA ASN A 162 -35.56 -1.34 -30.75
C ASN A 162 -36.81 -0.43 -30.65
N LEU A 163 -36.77 0.53 -29.72
CA LEU A 163 -37.82 1.56 -29.63
C LEU A 163 -37.89 2.41 -30.91
N GLU A 164 -36.73 2.87 -31.43
CA GLU A 164 -36.68 3.65 -32.67
C GLU A 164 -37.22 2.86 -33.88
N VAL A 165 -36.88 1.58 -33.99
CA VAL A 165 -37.42 0.69 -35.05
C VAL A 165 -38.94 0.50 -34.89
N PHE A 166 -39.38 0.30 -33.65
CA PHE A 166 -40.79 0.17 -33.33
C PHE A 166 -41.57 1.43 -33.72
N TYR A 167 -41.12 2.62 -33.39
CA TYR A 167 -41.76 3.89 -33.72
C TYR A 167 -41.81 4.20 -35.22
N LYS A 168 -40.92 3.65 -36.05
CA LYS A 168 -40.93 3.88 -37.52
C LYS A 168 -41.99 3.09 -38.25
N LYS A 169 -42.55 2.07 -37.64
CA LYS A 169 -43.63 1.26 -38.25
C LYS A 169 -44.98 1.81 -37.81
N PRO A 170 -45.91 2.14 -38.72
CA PRO A 170 -47.17 2.79 -38.37
C PRO A 170 -48.18 1.85 -37.71
N GLU A 171 -48.09 0.54 -37.96
CA GLU A 171 -49.03 -0.47 -37.41
C GLU A 171 -48.23 -1.65 -36.86
N HIS A 172 -48.64 -2.16 -35.70
CA HIS A 172 -48.00 -3.29 -35.00
C HIS A 172 -49.03 -4.39 -34.70
N ALA A 173 -48.62 -5.63 -34.90
CA ALA A 173 -49.36 -6.78 -34.39
C ALA A 173 -49.22 -6.90 -32.86
N PRO A 174 -50.25 -7.41 -32.14
CA PRO A 174 -50.16 -7.59 -30.68
C PRO A 174 -48.91 -8.31 -30.21
N GLN A 175 -48.45 -9.31 -30.94
CA GLN A 175 -47.22 -10.08 -30.64
C GLN A 175 -45.92 -9.23 -30.72
N GLU A 176 -45.92 -8.13 -31.47
CA GLU A 176 -44.77 -7.23 -31.56
C GLU A 176 -44.62 -6.37 -30.29
N TYR A 177 -45.76 -5.97 -29.68
CA TYR A 177 -45.76 -5.32 -28.37
C TYR A 177 -45.24 -6.25 -27.30
N ASP A 178 -45.70 -7.51 -27.25
CA ASP A 178 -45.22 -8.49 -26.26
C ASP A 178 -43.72 -8.72 -26.39
N ARG A 179 -43.20 -8.85 -27.61
CA ARG A 179 -41.75 -8.99 -27.85
C ARG A 179 -40.97 -7.77 -27.40
N LEU A 180 -41.45 -6.57 -27.67
CA LEU A 180 -40.82 -5.34 -27.26
C LEU A 180 -40.79 -5.23 -25.74
N PHE A 181 -41.91 -5.47 -25.05
CA PHE A 181 -41.99 -5.41 -23.59
C PHE A 181 -41.09 -6.46 -22.93
N THR A 182 -41.09 -7.70 -23.42
CA THR A 182 -40.22 -8.76 -22.92
C THR A 182 -38.74 -8.36 -23.05
N MET A 183 -38.34 -7.83 -24.22
CA MET A 183 -36.98 -7.37 -24.44
C MET A 183 -36.59 -6.20 -23.50
N LEU A 184 -37.51 -5.21 -23.34
CA LEU A 184 -37.27 -4.08 -22.42
C LEU A 184 -37.13 -4.57 -20.97
N GLN A 185 -37.98 -5.50 -20.54
CA GLN A 185 -37.91 -6.09 -19.21
C GLN A 185 -36.58 -6.83 -18.99
N GLU A 186 -36.14 -7.63 -19.97
CA GLU A 186 -34.84 -8.32 -19.90
C GLU A 186 -33.66 -7.34 -19.80
N GLN A 187 -33.65 -6.28 -20.63
CA GLN A 187 -32.54 -5.31 -20.60
C GLN A 187 -32.55 -4.47 -19.33
N THR A 188 -33.75 -4.11 -18.83
CA THR A 188 -33.84 -3.39 -17.53
C THR A 188 -33.38 -4.28 -16.37
N GLY A 189 -33.78 -5.56 -16.36
CA GLY A 189 -33.30 -6.53 -15.36
C GLY A 189 -31.79 -6.68 -15.39
N ARG A 190 -31.15 -6.74 -16.57
CA ARG A 190 -29.69 -6.76 -16.73
C ARG A 190 -29.02 -5.51 -16.17
N LEU A 191 -29.59 -4.32 -16.42
CA LEU A 191 -29.08 -3.05 -15.89
C LEU A 191 -29.17 -2.98 -14.37
N SER A 192 -30.32 -3.41 -13.79
CA SER A 192 -30.50 -3.46 -12.35
C SER A 192 -29.47 -4.38 -11.68
N HIS A 193 -29.30 -5.59 -12.20
CA HIS A 193 -28.34 -6.55 -11.69
C HIS A 193 -26.88 -6.03 -11.80
N LEU A 194 -26.54 -5.39 -12.94
CA LEU A 194 -25.22 -4.76 -13.09
C LEU A 194 -25.01 -3.63 -12.07
N ALA A 195 -26.01 -2.78 -11.86
CA ALA A 195 -25.96 -1.70 -10.88
C ALA A 195 -25.79 -2.23 -9.45
N GLU A 196 -26.51 -3.30 -9.08
CA GLU A 196 -26.37 -3.96 -7.78
C GLU A 196 -24.94 -4.45 -7.55
N ILE A 197 -24.35 -5.19 -8.50
CA ILE A 197 -22.96 -5.68 -8.36
C ILE A 197 -21.98 -4.52 -8.26
N LEU A 198 -22.16 -3.44 -9.02
CA LEU A 198 -21.28 -2.26 -8.95
C LEU A 198 -21.39 -1.55 -7.58
N LEU A 199 -22.60 -1.44 -7.03
CA LEU A 199 -22.83 -0.90 -5.69
C LEU A 199 -22.18 -1.79 -4.62
N ASP A 200 -22.35 -3.11 -4.76
CA ASP A 200 -21.72 -4.07 -3.86
C ASP A 200 -20.21 -3.90 -3.84
N MET A 201 -19.56 -3.84 -5.01
CA MET A 201 -18.11 -3.67 -5.10
C MET A 201 -17.62 -2.36 -4.49
N THR A 202 -18.44 -1.31 -4.42
CA THR A 202 -18.08 -0.03 -3.80
C THR A 202 -18.41 0.02 -2.31
N GLY A 203 -19.42 -0.72 -1.85
CA GLY A 203 -19.92 -0.71 -0.48
C GLY A 203 -19.27 -1.72 0.47
N LEU A 204 -18.48 -2.66 -0.04
CA LEU A 204 -17.89 -3.76 0.73
C LEU A 204 -17.07 -3.34 1.96
N GLN A 205 -16.45 -2.17 1.94
CA GLN A 205 -15.56 -1.70 3.02
C GLN A 205 -16.30 -1.28 4.29
N THR A 206 -17.58 -0.93 4.19
CA THR A 206 -18.40 -0.38 5.30
C THR A 206 -19.26 -1.42 6.00
N VAL A 207 -19.29 -2.66 5.51
CA VAL A 207 -20.12 -3.73 6.06
C VAL A 207 -19.43 -4.38 7.26
N GLU A 208 -20.16 -4.49 8.38
CA GLU A 208 -19.72 -5.15 9.58
C GLU A 208 -19.55 -6.66 9.34
N ARG A 209 -18.50 -7.29 9.94
CA ARG A 209 -18.11 -8.68 9.72
C ARG A 209 -17.95 -9.42 11.03
N SER A 210 -18.99 -9.34 11.84
CA SER A 210 -19.01 -9.90 13.21
C SER A 210 -19.97 -11.08 13.36
N ASP A 211 -20.68 -11.47 12.28
CA ASP A 211 -21.65 -12.56 12.34
C ASP A 211 -20.93 -13.91 12.43
N THR A 212 -21.48 -14.82 13.23
CA THR A 212 -21.09 -16.23 13.26
C THR A 212 -21.97 -17.00 12.27
N ILE A 213 -21.40 -17.55 11.22
CA ILE A 213 -22.10 -18.05 10.05
C ILE A 213 -21.79 -19.52 9.83
N SER A 214 -22.84 -20.40 9.86
CA SER A 214 -22.74 -21.77 9.36
C SER A 214 -22.77 -21.74 7.84
N LEU A 215 -21.69 -22.22 7.20
CA LEU A 215 -21.58 -22.28 5.75
C LEU A 215 -22.55 -23.31 5.15
N ALA A 216 -22.88 -24.36 5.91
CA ALA A 216 -23.85 -25.36 5.44
C ALA A 216 -25.25 -24.76 5.35
N ALA A 217 -25.72 -24.06 6.40
CA ALA A 217 -27.02 -23.39 6.38
C ALA A 217 -27.11 -22.30 5.29
N LEU A 218 -26.05 -21.52 5.13
CA LEU A 218 -25.95 -20.50 4.08
C LEU A 218 -26.00 -21.12 2.68
N THR A 219 -25.37 -22.29 2.47
CA THR A 219 -25.40 -23.02 1.19
C THR A 219 -26.80 -23.55 0.87
N GLU A 220 -27.51 -24.07 1.89
CA GLU A 220 -28.91 -24.50 1.73
C GLU A 220 -29.81 -23.35 1.27
N GLU A 221 -29.68 -22.18 1.88
CA GLU A 221 -30.46 -20.98 1.48
C GLU A 221 -30.16 -20.58 0.02
N VAL A 222 -28.87 -20.56 -0.37
CA VAL A 222 -28.45 -20.29 -1.74
C VAL A 222 -29.03 -21.33 -2.71
N PHE A 223 -29.08 -22.58 -2.34
CA PHE A 223 -29.68 -23.63 -3.18
C PHE A 223 -31.18 -23.44 -3.35
N CYS A 224 -31.91 -23.07 -2.27
CA CYS A 224 -33.32 -22.76 -2.38
C CYS A 224 -33.60 -21.61 -3.39
N ASP A 225 -32.79 -20.55 -3.34
CA ASP A 225 -32.95 -19.40 -4.22
C ASP A 225 -32.55 -19.70 -5.68
N LEU A 226 -31.59 -20.59 -5.90
CA LEU A 226 -31.09 -20.96 -7.23
C LEU A 226 -31.80 -22.19 -7.84
N ASP A 227 -32.66 -22.88 -7.10
CA ASP A 227 -33.40 -24.07 -7.59
C ASP A 227 -34.16 -23.81 -8.90
N PRO A 228 -34.92 -22.70 -9.05
CA PRO A 228 -35.60 -22.41 -10.33
C PRO A 228 -34.63 -22.21 -11.50
N VAL A 229 -33.43 -21.69 -11.22
CA VAL A 229 -32.40 -21.49 -12.25
C VAL A 229 -31.77 -22.83 -12.61
N ALA A 230 -31.49 -23.67 -11.62
CA ALA A 230 -30.95 -25.02 -11.80
C ALA A 230 -31.93 -25.92 -12.60
N GLU A 231 -33.22 -25.90 -12.27
CA GLU A 231 -34.24 -26.62 -13.02
C GLU A 231 -34.29 -26.19 -14.50
N LYS A 232 -34.26 -24.86 -14.74
CA LYS A 232 -34.24 -24.31 -16.09
C LYS A 232 -33.04 -24.79 -16.92
N HIS A 233 -31.89 -24.96 -16.27
CA HIS A 233 -30.63 -25.44 -16.89
C HIS A 233 -30.51 -26.98 -16.85
N GLN A 234 -31.44 -27.68 -16.21
CA GLN A 234 -31.40 -29.14 -15.98
C GLN A 234 -30.14 -29.58 -15.21
N VAL A 235 -29.77 -28.83 -14.20
CA VAL A 235 -28.59 -29.07 -13.35
C VAL A 235 -29.04 -29.47 -11.94
N ARG A 236 -28.41 -30.49 -11.35
CA ARG A 236 -28.71 -30.93 -9.99
C ARG A 236 -27.79 -30.23 -9.00
N LEU A 237 -28.36 -29.70 -7.93
CA LEU A 237 -27.62 -29.15 -6.80
C LEU A 237 -27.40 -30.24 -5.74
N ILE A 238 -26.20 -30.37 -5.25
CA ILE A 238 -25.79 -31.41 -4.29
C ILE A 238 -24.94 -30.73 -3.22
N GLN A 239 -25.35 -30.83 -1.96
CA GLN A 239 -24.51 -30.48 -0.82
C GLN A 239 -23.99 -31.75 -0.18
N THR A 240 -22.68 -31.86 0.02
CA THR A 240 -22.08 -32.99 0.74
C THR A 240 -22.08 -32.71 2.24
N ASP A 241 -21.97 -33.79 3.04
CA ASP A 241 -21.85 -33.68 4.48
C ASP A 241 -20.60 -32.85 4.85
N GLY A 242 -20.77 -31.97 5.83
CA GLY A 242 -19.75 -31.07 6.35
C GLY A 242 -20.36 -29.72 6.67
N ASP A 243 -19.98 -29.16 7.81
CA ASP A 243 -20.29 -27.79 8.20
C ASP A 243 -19.08 -27.16 8.88
N CYS A 244 -18.86 -25.92 8.60
CA CYS A 244 -17.89 -25.08 9.29
C CYS A 244 -18.49 -23.72 9.57
N THR A 245 -18.14 -23.21 10.73
CA THR A 245 -18.57 -21.87 11.14
C THR A 245 -17.45 -20.89 10.90
N VAL A 246 -17.78 -19.74 10.28
CA VAL A 246 -16.86 -18.65 10.02
C VAL A 246 -17.37 -17.35 10.62
N THR A 247 -16.47 -16.45 10.99
CA THR A 247 -16.82 -15.10 11.40
C THR A 247 -16.72 -14.17 10.19
N GLY A 248 -17.81 -13.45 9.89
CA GLY A 248 -17.85 -12.59 8.71
C GLY A 248 -19.14 -11.80 8.59
N SER A 249 -19.41 -11.30 7.40
CA SER A 249 -20.70 -10.71 7.06
C SER A 249 -21.57 -11.73 6.33
N TYR A 250 -22.71 -12.04 6.91
CA TYR A 250 -23.68 -12.99 6.32
C TYR A 250 -24.04 -12.59 4.87
N ILE A 251 -24.40 -11.32 4.67
CA ILE A 251 -24.82 -10.81 3.36
C ILE A 251 -23.70 -10.98 2.30
N LEU A 252 -22.47 -10.68 2.67
CA LEU A 252 -21.35 -10.79 1.72
C LEU A 252 -21.01 -12.25 1.40
N LEU A 253 -20.96 -13.11 2.41
CA LEU A 253 -20.68 -14.54 2.19
C LEU A 253 -21.81 -15.22 1.41
N TYR A 254 -23.06 -14.87 1.70
CA TYR A 254 -24.21 -15.33 0.90
C TYR A 254 -24.04 -14.96 -0.58
N ARG A 255 -23.69 -13.70 -0.89
CA ARG A 255 -23.43 -13.24 -2.27
C ARG A 255 -22.26 -13.96 -2.92
N ALA A 256 -21.21 -14.24 -2.16
CA ALA A 256 -20.05 -14.99 -2.69
C ALA A 256 -20.44 -16.40 -3.10
N VAL A 257 -21.13 -17.14 -2.22
CA VAL A 257 -21.58 -18.51 -2.49
C VAL A 257 -22.63 -18.50 -3.61
N TYR A 258 -23.58 -17.57 -3.60
CA TYR A 258 -24.56 -17.40 -4.66
C TYR A 258 -23.90 -17.24 -6.04
N ASN A 259 -22.92 -16.33 -6.17
CA ASN A 259 -22.22 -16.11 -7.43
C ASN A 259 -21.41 -17.34 -7.89
N LEU A 260 -20.79 -18.07 -6.96
CA LEU A 260 -20.08 -19.30 -7.29
C LEU A 260 -21.04 -20.37 -7.83
N VAL A 261 -22.14 -20.63 -7.12
CA VAL A 261 -23.14 -21.64 -7.50
C VAL A 261 -23.86 -21.24 -8.79
N GLU A 262 -24.25 -19.97 -8.93
CA GLU A 262 -24.90 -19.46 -10.15
C GLU A 262 -23.99 -19.63 -11.38
N ASN A 263 -22.69 -19.31 -11.25
CA ASN A 263 -21.75 -19.55 -12.34
C ASN A 263 -21.61 -21.04 -12.67
N ALA A 264 -21.52 -21.90 -11.65
CA ALA A 264 -21.45 -23.35 -11.82
C ALA A 264 -22.69 -23.93 -12.52
N ILE A 265 -23.88 -23.34 -12.32
CA ILE A 265 -25.10 -23.70 -13.04
C ILE A 265 -25.05 -23.19 -14.48
N LYS A 266 -24.73 -21.90 -14.69
CA LYS A 266 -24.73 -21.25 -16.02
C LYS A 266 -23.75 -21.87 -17.00
N TYR A 267 -22.58 -22.32 -16.53
CA TYR A 267 -21.54 -22.93 -17.38
C TYR A 267 -21.55 -24.44 -17.35
N ASN A 268 -22.61 -25.03 -16.76
CA ASN A 268 -22.79 -26.48 -16.74
C ASN A 268 -23.31 -27.03 -18.09
N ARG A 269 -23.36 -28.35 -18.15
CA ARG A 269 -23.98 -29.11 -19.24
C ARG A 269 -25.38 -29.53 -18.81
N PRO A 270 -26.32 -29.70 -19.75
CA PRO A 270 -27.60 -30.30 -19.44
C PRO A 270 -27.44 -31.68 -18.75
N SER A 271 -28.22 -31.93 -17.73
CA SER A 271 -28.15 -33.12 -16.86
C SER A 271 -26.86 -33.21 -16.03
N GLY A 272 -26.11 -32.14 -15.90
CA GLY A 272 -24.95 -32.01 -15.04
C GLY A 272 -25.31 -31.83 -13.56
N SER A 273 -24.27 -31.61 -12.74
CA SER A 273 -24.42 -31.34 -11.31
C SER A 273 -23.49 -30.22 -10.86
N VAL A 274 -23.91 -29.54 -9.81
CA VAL A 274 -23.09 -28.64 -8.99
C VAL A 274 -23.03 -29.24 -7.59
N THR A 275 -21.83 -29.51 -7.11
CA THR A 275 -21.60 -30.07 -5.77
C THR A 275 -20.88 -29.03 -4.91
N VAL A 276 -21.43 -28.71 -3.75
CA VAL A 276 -20.77 -27.88 -2.73
C VAL A 276 -20.30 -28.77 -1.60
N SER A 277 -19.02 -28.70 -1.28
CA SER A 277 -18.37 -29.37 -0.16
C SER A 277 -17.70 -28.37 0.78
N ILE A 278 -17.82 -28.60 2.09
CA ILE A 278 -17.30 -27.73 3.13
C ILE A 278 -16.40 -28.56 4.03
N HIS A 279 -15.18 -28.13 4.22
CA HIS A 279 -14.24 -28.82 5.11
C HIS A 279 -13.30 -27.80 5.80
N SER A 280 -12.84 -28.17 6.99
CA SER A 280 -11.84 -27.44 7.76
C SER A 280 -10.55 -28.24 7.82
N ALA A 281 -9.41 -27.56 7.61
CA ALA A 281 -8.08 -28.08 7.84
C ALA A 281 -7.28 -27.01 8.61
N GLU A 282 -6.37 -26.29 7.97
CA GLU A 282 -5.71 -25.07 8.50
C GLU A 282 -6.55 -23.81 8.25
N SER A 283 -7.60 -23.94 7.45
CA SER A 283 -8.55 -22.89 7.09
C SER A 283 -9.87 -23.54 6.70
N THR A 284 -10.94 -22.78 6.77
CA THR A 284 -12.26 -23.22 6.29
C THR A 284 -12.32 -23.08 4.77
N VAL A 285 -12.62 -24.20 4.09
CA VAL A 285 -12.69 -24.27 2.62
C VAL A 285 -14.10 -24.65 2.18
N LEU A 286 -14.72 -23.82 1.35
CA LEU A 286 -15.95 -24.12 0.63
C LEU A 286 -15.60 -24.33 -0.84
N GLU A 287 -15.79 -25.54 -1.36
CA GLU A 287 -15.53 -25.89 -2.75
C GLU A 287 -16.84 -26.04 -3.53
N VAL A 288 -16.91 -25.35 -4.67
CA VAL A 288 -18.01 -25.48 -5.64
C VAL A 288 -17.46 -26.22 -6.85
N THR A 289 -17.94 -27.44 -7.08
CA THR A 289 -17.53 -28.30 -8.19
C THR A 289 -18.67 -28.43 -9.19
N ASP A 290 -18.41 -28.10 -10.44
CA ASP A 290 -19.32 -28.26 -11.55
C ASP A 290 -18.88 -29.39 -12.50
N THR A 291 -19.83 -29.94 -13.27
CA THR A 291 -19.59 -30.89 -14.36
C THR A 291 -19.64 -30.24 -15.75
N GLY A 292 -19.33 -28.94 -15.81
CA GLY A 292 -19.50 -28.09 -16.99
C GLY A 292 -18.39 -28.18 -18.02
N ILE A 293 -18.12 -27.04 -18.66
CA ILE A 293 -17.19 -26.93 -19.80
C ILE A 293 -15.73 -26.82 -19.39
N GLY A 294 -15.46 -26.57 -18.10
CA GLY A 294 -14.10 -26.34 -17.58
C GLY A 294 -13.55 -24.95 -17.91
N ILE A 295 -12.38 -24.67 -17.36
CA ILE A 295 -11.65 -23.40 -17.50
C ILE A 295 -10.23 -23.72 -17.95
N SER A 296 -9.80 -23.17 -19.08
CA SER A 296 -8.43 -23.38 -19.59
C SER A 296 -7.38 -22.78 -18.64
N PRO A 297 -6.19 -23.37 -18.51
CA PRO A 297 -5.16 -22.93 -17.54
C PRO A 297 -4.82 -21.45 -17.64
N GLU A 298 -4.76 -20.89 -18.84
CA GLU A 298 -4.45 -19.50 -19.13
C GLU A 298 -5.51 -18.49 -18.62
N ASN A 299 -6.71 -18.98 -18.33
CA ASN A 299 -7.86 -18.20 -17.89
C ASN A 299 -8.15 -18.33 -16.39
N GLN A 300 -7.59 -19.34 -15.71
CA GLN A 300 -7.92 -19.65 -14.31
C GLN A 300 -7.63 -18.52 -13.32
N GLU A 301 -6.62 -17.71 -13.55
CA GLU A 301 -6.35 -16.53 -12.74
C GLU A 301 -7.20 -15.33 -13.18
N LYS A 302 -7.39 -15.18 -14.50
CA LYS A 302 -8.04 -14.00 -15.09
C LYS A 302 -9.55 -13.96 -14.89
N ILE A 303 -10.19 -15.10 -14.64
CA ILE A 303 -11.66 -15.15 -14.44
C ILE A 303 -12.11 -14.37 -13.20
N PHE A 304 -11.21 -14.05 -12.29
CA PHE A 304 -11.45 -13.21 -11.11
C PHE A 304 -11.23 -11.73 -11.37
N ASP A 305 -10.71 -11.35 -12.56
CA ASP A 305 -10.58 -9.94 -12.94
C ASP A 305 -11.96 -9.35 -13.29
N PRO A 306 -12.26 -8.11 -12.88
CA PRO A 306 -13.51 -7.46 -13.23
C PRO A 306 -13.71 -7.36 -14.75
N PHE A 307 -14.91 -7.72 -15.23
CA PHE A 307 -15.32 -7.73 -16.63
C PHE A 307 -14.58 -8.73 -17.54
N TYR A 308 -13.75 -9.60 -16.96
CA TYR A 308 -13.07 -10.63 -17.73
C TYR A 308 -14.06 -11.72 -18.16
N ARG A 309 -13.91 -12.20 -19.38
CA ARG A 309 -14.76 -13.24 -19.97
C ARG A 309 -13.96 -14.04 -20.97
N VAL A 310 -13.98 -15.38 -20.83
CA VAL A 310 -13.26 -16.30 -21.72
C VAL A 310 -13.80 -16.21 -23.15
N ASP A 311 -15.14 -16.14 -23.33
CA ASP A 311 -15.82 -15.99 -24.61
C ASP A 311 -16.85 -14.86 -24.55
N LYS A 312 -16.55 -13.73 -25.22
CA LYS A 312 -17.40 -12.53 -25.25
C LYS A 312 -18.73 -12.74 -25.97
N SER A 313 -18.80 -13.68 -26.90
CA SER A 313 -20.01 -13.94 -27.71
C SER A 313 -21.01 -14.84 -26.95
N ARG A 314 -20.55 -15.94 -26.42
CA ARG A 314 -21.35 -16.92 -25.69
C ARG A 314 -21.87 -16.38 -24.37
N SER A 315 -21.01 -15.67 -23.64
CA SER A 315 -21.38 -15.09 -22.35
C SER A 315 -22.37 -13.92 -22.45
N ARG A 316 -22.45 -13.19 -23.61
CA ARG A 316 -23.48 -12.18 -23.82
C ARG A 316 -24.88 -12.83 -23.93
N ALA A 317 -24.99 -13.97 -24.60
CA ALA A 317 -26.22 -14.73 -24.67
C ALA A 317 -26.70 -15.24 -23.31
N MET A 318 -25.74 -15.52 -22.37
CA MET A 318 -26.03 -16.01 -21.03
C MET A 318 -26.16 -14.89 -19.97
N GLY A 319 -26.06 -13.62 -20.36
CA GLY A 319 -26.42 -12.45 -19.54
C GLY A 319 -25.37 -12.03 -18.49
N GLY A 320 -24.18 -12.63 -18.44
CA GLY A 320 -23.18 -12.29 -17.44
C GLY A 320 -22.31 -11.08 -17.79
N ALA A 321 -22.12 -10.13 -16.87
CA ALA A 321 -21.26 -8.95 -17.03
C ALA A 321 -19.77 -9.23 -16.75
N GLY A 322 -19.40 -10.43 -16.28
CA GLY A 322 -18.04 -10.75 -15.87
C GLY A 322 -17.63 -10.12 -14.54
N LEU A 323 -18.59 -9.83 -13.68
CA LEU A 323 -18.36 -9.22 -12.37
C LEU A 323 -18.57 -10.18 -11.20
N GLY A 324 -19.33 -11.28 -11.37
CA GLY A 324 -19.70 -12.18 -10.28
C GLY A 324 -18.47 -12.80 -9.58
N LEU A 325 -17.52 -13.38 -10.33
CA LEU A 325 -16.29 -13.96 -9.74
C LEU A 325 -15.34 -12.89 -9.21
N ALA A 326 -15.29 -11.70 -9.81
CA ALA A 326 -14.55 -10.58 -9.28
C ALA A 326 -15.10 -10.11 -7.92
N LEU A 327 -16.44 -10.10 -7.76
CA LEU A 327 -17.10 -9.83 -6.48
C LEU A 327 -16.73 -10.91 -5.44
N VAL A 328 -16.73 -12.19 -5.82
CA VAL A 328 -16.30 -13.28 -4.93
C VAL A 328 -14.86 -13.07 -4.46
N SER A 329 -13.96 -12.72 -5.37
CA SER A 329 -12.55 -12.44 -5.04
C SER A 329 -12.42 -11.28 -4.06
N GLU A 330 -13.16 -10.20 -4.27
CA GLU A 330 -13.12 -9.06 -3.37
C GLU A 330 -13.74 -9.38 -1.99
N ILE A 331 -14.85 -10.12 -1.95
CA ILE A 331 -15.45 -10.58 -0.69
C ILE A 331 -14.48 -11.49 0.08
N ALA A 332 -13.84 -12.44 -0.60
CA ALA A 332 -12.83 -13.31 0.02
C ALA A 332 -11.70 -12.47 0.63
N ARG A 333 -11.14 -11.51 -0.12
CA ARG A 333 -10.09 -10.60 0.33
C ARG A 333 -10.53 -9.79 1.56
N GLN A 334 -11.77 -9.32 1.60
CA GLN A 334 -12.35 -8.57 2.72
C GLN A 334 -12.52 -9.41 3.99
N HIS A 335 -12.61 -10.74 3.85
CA HIS A 335 -12.64 -11.72 4.94
C HIS A 335 -11.26 -12.33 5.23
N ASN A 336 -10.15 -11.70 4.77
CA ASN A 336 -8.78 -12.19 4.88
C ASN A 336 -8.58 -13.60 4.28
N GLY A 337 -9.42 -13.96 3.33
CA GLY A 337 -9.42 -15.22 2.61
C GLY A 337 -8.95 -15.06 1.16
N GLN A 338 -9.15 -16.11 0.38
CA GLN A 338 -8.84 -16.14 -1.05
C GLN A 338 -9.81 -17.05 -1.81
N VAL A 339 -9.94 -16.79 -3.10
CA VAL A 339 -10.66 -17.68 -4.03
C VAL A 339 -9.70 -18.15 -5.12
N LYS A 340 -9.78 -19.41 -5.50
CA LYS A 340 -8.95 -19.98 -6.56
C LYS A 340 -9.61 -21.16 -7.26
N VAL A 341 -9.20 -21.44 -8.50
CA VAL A 341 -9.52 -22.70 -9.19
C VAL A 341 -8.58 -23.79 -8.66
N THR A 342 -9.13 -24.83 -8.04
CA THR A 342 -8.33 -25.97 -7.52
C THR A 342 -8.18 -27.07 -8.55
N GLN A 343 -9.21 -27.32 -9.33
CA GLN A 343 -9.19 -28.28 -10.43
C GLN A 343 -10.01 -27.75 -11.61
N SER A 344 -9.56 -28.03 -12.81
CA SER A 344 -10.36 -27.78 -14.00
C SER A 344 -9.91 -28.69 -15.16
N SER A 345 -10.90 -29.18 -15.89
CA SER A 345 -10.72 -30.01 -17.07
C SER A 345 -11.92 -29.85 -17.99
N GLU A 346 -11.91 -30.50 -19.13
CA GLU A 346 -13.09 -30.58 -20.03
C GLU A 346 -14.33 -31.23 -19.38
N LYS A 347 -14.19 -31.82 -18.20
CA LYS A 347 -15.29 -32.46 -17.46
C LYS A 347 -15.88 -31.59 -16.35
N GLY A 348 -15.39 -30.37 -16.18
CA GLY A 348 -15.85 -29.43 -15.17
C GLY A 348 -14.71 -28.72 -14.42
N SER A 349 -15.10 -27.89 -13.46
CA SER A 349 -14.17 -27.11 -12.64
C SER A 349 -14.55 -27.19 -11.17
N THR A 350 -13.55 -26.99 -10.32
CA THR A 350 -13.69 -26.78 -8.87
C THR A 350 -13.11 -25.44 -8.51
N ILE A 351 -13.93 -24.59 -7.91
CA ILE A 351 -13.52 -23.27 -7.38
C ILE A 351 -13.64 -23.34 -5.85
N ALA A 352 -12.56 -23.01 -5.15
CA ALA A 352 -12.49 -22.99 -3.70
C ALA A 352 -12.49 -21.57 -3.15
N LEU A 353 -13.41 -21.30 -2.24
CA LEU A 353 -13.42 -20.13 -1.36
C LEU A 353 -12.77 -20.55 -0.04
N ILE A 354 -11.62 -19.96 0.28
CA ILE A 354 -10.81 -20.28 1.44
C ILE A 354 -10.91 -19.09 2.41
N LEU A 355 -11.39 -19.34 3.62
CA LEU A 355 -11.59 -18.36 4.68
C LEU A 355 -10.73 -18.74 5.90
N PRO A 356 -10.24 -17.76 6.67
CA PRO A 356 -9.57 -18.08 7.92
C PRO A 356 -10.54 -18.78 8.89
N GLU A 357 -10.02 -19.67 9.73
CA GLU A 357 -10.79 -20.23 10.82
C GLU A 357 -11.31 -19.14 11.75
N SER A 358 -12.52 -19.34 12.28
CA SER A 358 -13.04 -18.50 13.37
C SER A 358 -12.12 -18.72 14.57
N THR A 359 -11.26 -17.76 14.88
CA THR A 359 -10.55 -17.75 16.16
C THR A 359 -11.57 -17.37 17.20
N ASP A 360 -12.02 -18.35 17.98
CA ASP A 360 -12.72 -18.09 19.25
C ASP A 360 -11.81 -17.23 20.14
N TYR A 361 -12.18 -15.96 20.33
CA TYR A 361 -11.63 -15.08 21.34
C TYR A 361 -12.59 -15.04 22.53
#